data_066efc846366bab24c5e21779d690687
#
_entry.id   066efc846366bab24c5e21779d690687
#
_cell.length_a   1.000
_cell.length_b   1.000
_cell.length_c   1.000
_cell.angle_alpha   90.00
_cell.angle_beta   90.00
_cell.angle_gamma   90.00
#
_symmetry.space_group_name_H-M   'P 1'
#
loop_
_entity.id
_entity.type
_entity.pdbx_description
1 polymer ?
#
loop_
_entity_poly.entity_id
_entity_poly.type
_entity_poly.pdbx_seq_one_letter_code
_entity_poly.pdbx_strand_id
1 'polypeptide(L)'
;MDIDYTVGEVELSYKPKFKKLHKVVSSEDAYKYLLPTYKEGTICYKEYFKVLFLNQSSQVLGYTLISEGGITETCADVRVILQAALLTNSVAIILAHNHPSGNTKPSRQDMEITKQVKDAAQLMRITVLDHLILTDAGYYSFADEGEL
;
A
#
# COMPACT_ATOMS: atom_id res chain seq x y z
N MET A 1 -27.97 -24.94 -32.56
CA MET A 1 -27.55 -24.31 -31.28
C MET A 1 -27.35 -22.83 -31.55
N ASP A 2 -28.16 -22.01 -30.92
CA ASP A 2 -28.00 -20.56 -31.06
C ASP A 2 -26.83 -20.12 -30.18
N ILE A 3 -25.93 -19.34 -30.74
CA ILE A 3 -24.83 -18.78 -29.99
C ILE A 3 -25.28 -17.45 -29.38
N ASP A 4 -25.17 -17.36 -28.05
CA ASP A 4 -25.42 -16.09 -27.38
C ASP A 4 -24.14 -15.23 -27.42
N TYR A 5 -24.24 -14.11 -28.14
CA TYR A 5 -23.15 -13.15 -28.27
C TYR A 5 -23.20 -12.01 -27.22
N THR A 6 -24.06 -12.14 -26.20
CA THR A 6 -24.18 -11.14 -25.15
C THR A 6 -22.92 -11.12 -24.28
N VAL A 7 -22.37 -9.94 -24.06
CA VAL A 7 -21.26 -9.72 -23.13
C VAL A 7 -21.69 -8.74 -22.05
N GLY A 8 -21.21 -8.98 -20.83
CA GLY A 8 -21.47 -8.07 -19.71
C GLY A 8 -20.62 -6.81 -19.78
N GLU A 9 -21.21 -5.67 -19.45
CA GLU A 9 -20.47 -4.43 -19.23
C GLU A 9 -19.76 -4.48 -17.88
N VAL A 10 -18.47 -4.13 -17.89
CA VAL A 10 -17.71 -3.96 -16.64
C VAL A 10 -17.98 -2.56 -16.10
N GLU A 11 -18.45 -2.50 -14.88
CA GLU A 11 -18.72 -1.25 -14.19
C GLU A 11 -17.57 -0.91 -13.23
N LEU A 12 -17.09 0.33 -13.32
CA LEU A 12 -16.04 0.84 -12.44
C LEU A 12 -16.60 2.03 -11.66
N SER A 13 -16.38 2.03 -10.36
CA SER A 13 -16.79 3.15 -9.52
C SER A 13 -15.84 3.34 -8.35
N TYR A 14 -15.73 4.57 -7.90
CA TYR A 14 -15.01 4.93 -6.69
C TYR A 14 -15.73 6.08 -6.00
N LYS A 15 -15.95 5.93 -4.69
CA LYS A 15 -16.55 6.98 -3.87
C LYS A 15 -15.69 7.19 -2.62
N PRO A 16 -15.09 8.38 -2.43
CA PRO A 16 -14.36 8.70 -1.20
C PRO A 16 -15.27 8.60 0.02
N LYS A 17 -14.78 7.98 1.09
CA LYS A 17 -15.54 7.87 2.35
C LYS A 17 -15.55 9.16 3.16
N PHE A 18 -14.51 9.98 3.01
CA PHE A 18 -14.36 11.21 3.76
C PHE A 18 -14.25 12.41 2.82
N LYS A 19 -14.93 13.49 3.17
CA LYS A 19 -14.89 14.74 2.41
C LYS A 19 -13.65 15.58 2.72
N LYS A 20 -13.17 15.52 3.98
CA LYS A 20 -11.98 16.25 4.42
C LYS A 20 -10.78 15.31 4.37
N LEU A 21 -9.83 15.63 3.51
CA LEU A 21 -8.63 14.84 3.34
C LEU A 21 -7.44 15.53 4.00
N HIS A 22 -6.51 14.75 4.52
CA HIS A 22 -5.30 15.22 5.19
C HIS A 22 -4.07 14.94 4.33
N LYS A 23 -3.07 15.82 4.43
CA LYS A 23 -1.83 15.68 3.66
C LYS A 23 -0.80 14.80 4.35
N VAL A 24 -0.01 14.13 3.52
CA VAL A 24 1.22 13.44 3.92
C VAL A 24 2.39 14.18 3.28
N VAL A 25 3.27 14.74 4.10
CA VAL A 25 4.45 15.48 3.66
C VAL A 25 5.77 14.83 4.14
N SER A 26 5.68 13.79 4.97
CA SER A 26 6.84 13.09 5.52
C SER A 26 6.51 11.61 5.78
N SER A 27 7.54 10.81 6.02
CA SER A 27 7.38 9.42 6.46
C SER A 27 6.64 9.34 7.80
N GLU A 28 6.88 10.29 8.69
CA GLU A 28 6.21 10.36 9.97
C GLU A 28 4.70 10.56 9.82
N ASP A 29 4.27 11.42 8.89
CA ASP A 29 2.85 11.59 8.59
C ASP A 29 2.24 10.28 8.08
N ALA A 30 2.91 9.61 7.15
CA ALA A 30 2.46 8.33 6.63
C ALA A 30 2.34 7.29 7.75
N TYR A 31 3.32 7.22 8.64
CA TYR A 31 3.29 6.35 9.80
C TYR A 31 2.07 6.64 10.71
N LYS A 32 1.79 7.92 10.98
CA LYS A 32 0.64 8.33 11.80
C LYS A 32 -0.71 7.93 11.19
N TYR A 33 -0.83 7.89 9.86
CA TYR A 33 -2.04 7.43 9.19
C TYR A 33 -2.13 5.91 9.12
N LEU A 34 -1.02 5.23 8.96
CA LEU A 34 -0.98 3.78 8.78
C LEU A 34 -1.09 3.02 10.11
N LEU A 35 -0.43 3.49 11.16
CA LEU A 35 -0.41 2.79 12.45
C LEU A 35 -1.81 2.48 13.00
N PRO A 36 -2.77 3.43 13.01
CA PRO A 36 -4.12 3.14 13.50
C PRO A 36 -4.89 2.11 12.69
N THR A 37 -4.46 1.80 11.46
CA THR A 37 -5.10 0.77 10.64
C THR A 37 -4.76 -0.64 11.13
N TYR A 38 -3.69 -0.79 11.90
CA TYR A 38 -3.32 -2.03 12.57
C TYR A 38 -4.04 -2.10 13.91
N LYS A 39 -5.11 -2.90 13.97
CA LYS A 39 -5.89 -3.07 15.20
C LYS A 39 -5.02 -3.60 16.32
N GLU A 40 -5.41 -3.30 17.57
CA GLU A 40 -4.75 -3.83 18.75
C GLU A 40 -4.54 -5.34 18.64
N GLY A 41 -3.33 -5.80 18.97
CA GLY A 41 -2.96 -7.21 18.89
C GLY A 41 -2.59 -7.75 17.52
N THR A 42 -2.61 -6.92 16.45
CA THR A 42 -2.29 -7.40 15.11
C THR A 42 -0.85 -7.15 14.69
N ILE A 43 -0.25 -6.05 15.12
CA ILE A 43 1.09 -5.64 14.65
C ILE A 43 2.20 -6.65 14.99
N CYS A 44 2.05 -7.37 16.11
CA CYS A 44 2.98 -8.43 16.52
C CYS A 44 2.47 -9.84 16.21
N TYR A 45 1.34 -9.98 15.51
CA TYR A 45 0.70 -11.28 15.27
C TYR A 45 1.19 -11.93 13.99
N LYS A 46 0.97 -11.30 12.85
CA LYS A 46 1.42 -11.76 11.54
C LYS A 46 1.62 -10.56 10.61
N GLU A 47 2.19 -10.78 9.43
CA GLU A 47 2.40 -9.71 8.48
C GLU A 47 1.11 -9.33 7.74
N TYR A 48 0.89 -8.02 7.61
CA TYR A 48 -0.18 -7.42 6.83
C TYR A 48 0.42 -6.41 5.88
N PHE A 49 0.23 -6.62 4.58
CA PHE A 49 0.69 -5.67 3.57
C PHE A 49 -0.46 -4.73 3.19
N LYS A 50 -0.24 -3.43 3.37
CA LYS A 50 -1.22 -2.37 3.14
C LYS A 50 -0.68 -1.32 2.19
N VAL A 51 -1.56 -0.60 1.54
CA VAL A 51 -1.20 0.51 0.67
C VAL A 51 -2.05 1.72 1.02
N LEU A 52 -1.39 2.86 1.14
CA LEU A 52 -2.00 4.17 1.33
C LEU A 52 -2.05 4.88 -0.03
N PHE A 53 -3.19 5.44 -0.38
CA PHE A 53 -3.45 6.08 -1.67
C PHE A 53 -3.52 7.59 -1.52
N LEU A 54 -2.85 8.31 -2.44
CA LEU A 54 -2.71 9.77 -2.39
C LEU A 54 -3.11 10.41 -3.72
N ASN A 55 -3.72 11.58 -3.64
CA ASN A 55 -4.02 12.39 -4.82
C ASN A 55 -2.85 13.31 -5.19
N GLN A 56 -3.05 14.14 -6.22
CA GLN A 56 -2.04 15.08 -6.72
C GLN A 56 -1.57 16.09 -5.66
N SER A 57 -2.41 16.40 -4.68
CA SER A 57 -2.08 17.32 -3.59
C SER A 57 -1.49 16.61 -2.36
N SER A 58 -1.05 15.37 -2.51
CA SER A 58 -0.54 14.51 -1.43
C SER A 58 -1.54 14.28 -0.29
N GLN A 59 -2.81 14.36 -0.60
CA GLN A 59 -3.87 14.09 0.37
C GLN A 59 -4.22 12.59 0.35
N VAL A 60 -4.47 12.05 1.54
CA VAL A 60 -4.82 10.64 1.73
C VAL A 60 -6.24 10.39 1.23
N LEU A 61 -6.37 9.56 0.20
CA LEU A 61 -7.66 9.10 -0.33
C LEU A 61 -8.22 7.94 0.48
N GLY A 62 -7.34 7.10 1.02
CA GLY A 62 -7.70 5.93 1.79
C GLY A 62 -6.57 4.91 1.81
N TYR A 63 -6.86 3.75 2.37
CA TYR A 63 -5.94 2.62 2.38
C TYR A 63 -6.68 1.31 2.10
N THR A 64 -5.94 0.28 1.75
CA THR A 64 -6.49 -1.08 1.67
C THR A 64 -5.48 -2.12 2.13
N LEU A 65 -5.99 -3.22 2.66
CA LEU A 65 -5.21 -4.42 2.91
C LEU A 65 -5.05 -5.16 1.58
N ILE A 66 -3.81 -5.42 1.20
CA ILE A 66 -3.48 -6.15 -0.04
C ILE A 66 -3.37 -7.64 0.24
N SER A 67 -2.64 -8.00 1.29
CA SER A 67 -2.41 -9.39 1.63
C SER A 67 -2.09 -9.58 3.10
N GLU A 68 -2.37 -10.78 3.60
CA GLU A 68 -1.97 -11.25 4.91
C GLU A 68 -1.01 -12.41 4.72
N GLY A 69 0.13 -12.37 5.39
CA GLY A 69 1.13 -13.41 5.35
C GLY A 69 1.16 -14.28 6.60
N GLY A 70 2.15 -15.16 6.65
CA GLY A 70 2.48 -15.92 7.84
C GLY A 70 3.24 -15.07 8.87
N ILE A 71 3.95 -15.74 9.78
CA ILE A 71 4.73 -15.07 10.83
C ILE A 71 5.97 -14.38 10.25
N THR A 72 6.52 -14.91 9.16
CA THR A 72 7.81 -14.48 8.62
C THR A 72 7.72 -13.67 7.33
N GLU A 73 6.67 -13.83 6.56
CA GLU A 73 6.55 -13.11 5.28
C GLU A 73 5.13 -13.05 4.74
N THR A 74 4.90 -12.08 3.87
CA THR A 74 3.67 -11.96 3.10
C THR A 74 4.01 -11.74 1.62
N CYS A 75 3.18 -12.28 0.74
CA CYS A 75 3.28 -12.07 -0.71
C CYS A 75 2.27 -11.01 -1.14
N ALA A 76 2.74 -9.90 -1.70
CA ALA A 76 1.88 -8.87 -2.27
C ALA A 76 1.81 -9.00 -3.80
N ASP A 77 0.60 -9.04 -4.34
CA ASP A 77 0.39 -9.08 -5.80
C ASP A 77 0.40 -7.65 -6.35
N VAL A 78 1.38 -7.36 -7.21
CA VAL A 78 1.53 -6.05 -7.86
C VAL A 78 0.26 -5.64 -8.62
N ARG A 79 -0.43 -6.59 -9.24
CA ARG A 79 -1.67 -6.32 -9.97
C ARG A 79 -2.78 -5.83 -9.05
N VAL A 80 -2.89 -6.41 -7.87
CA VAL A 80 -3.90 -6.01 -6.86
C VAL A 80 -3.58 -4.62 -6.33
N ILE A 81 -2.31 -4.32 -6.08
CA ILE A 81 -1.86 -2.98 -5.65
C ILE A 81 -2.23 -1.93 -6.71
N LEU A 82 -1.87 -2.17 -7.96
CA LEU A 82 -2.14 -1.22 -9.05
C LEU A 82 -3.62 -1.12 -9.39
N GLN A 83 -4.37 -2.21 -9.29
CA GLN A 83 -5.81 -2.21 -9.46
C GLN A 83 -6.49 -1.25 -8.48
N ALA A 84 -6.12 -1.33 -7.19
CA ALA A 84 -6.65 -0.43 -6.17
C ALA A 84 -6.19 1.02 -6.39
N ALA A 85 -4.94 1.24 -6.79
CA ALA A 85 -4.41 2.57 -7.08
C ALA A 85 -5.14 3.22 -8.27
N LEU A 86 -5.40 2.46 -9.32
CA LEU A 86 -6.14 2.95 -10.50
C LEU A 86 -7.60 3.25 -10.17
N LEU A 87 -8.27 2.37 -9.42
CA LEU A 87 -9.67 2.56 -9.03
C LEU A 87 -9.87 3.79 -8.14
N THR A 88 -8.89 4.13 -7.31
CA THR A 88 -8.97 5.30 -6.43
C THR A 88 -8.49 6.59 -7.09
N ASN A 89 -8.12 6.55 -8.37
CA ASN A 89 -7.53 7.68 -9.10
C ASN A 89 -6.28 8.24 -8.40
N SER A 90 -5.48 7.36 -7.80
CA SER A 90 -4.26 7.74 -7.10
C SER A 90 -3.19 8.18 -8.09
N VAL A 91 -2.42 9.19 -7.72
CA VAL A 91 -1.21 9.61 -8.44
C VAL A 91 0.06 9.24 -7.68
N ALA A 92 -0.09 8.90 -6.41
CA ALA A 92 0.99 8.41 -5.57
C ALA A 92 0.47 7.38 -4.57
N ILE A 93 1.35 6.46 -4.18
CA ILE A 93 1.05 5.44 -3.18
C ILE A 93 2.20 5.30 -2.19
N ILE A 94 1.88 4.83 -1.00
CA ILE A 94 2.84 4.45 0.03
C ILE A 94 2.56 3.01 0.41
N LEU A 95 3.57 2.17 0.27
CA LEU A 95 3.51 0.77 0.67
C LEU A 95 3.78 0.66 2.18
N ALA A 96 3.17 -0.30 2.83
CA ALA A 96 3.43 -0.57 4.23
C ALA A 96 3.22 -2.04 4.56
N HIS A 97 4.07 -2.56 5.41
CA HIS A 97 3.84 -3.85 6.06
C HIS A 97 4.48 -3.81 7.45
N ASN A 98 4.05 -4.71 8.29
CA ASN A 98 4.61 -4.83 9.64
C ASN A 98 5.51 -6.06 9.73
N HIS A 99 6.53 -5.96 10.58
CA HIS A 99 7.34 -7.09 11.00
C HIS A 99 6.94 -7.50 12.43
N PRO A 100 6.25 -8.63 12.61
CA PRO A 100 5.84 -9.08 13.94
C PRO A 100 6.99 -9.28 14.92
N SER A 101 8.19 -9.59 14.41
CA SER A 101 9.39 -9.77 15.22
C SER A 101 9.92 -8.48 15.87
N GLY A 102 9.48 -7.32 15.41
CA GLY A 102 10.02 -6.02 15.83
C GLY A 102 11.29 -5.59 15.11
N ASN A 103 11.85 -6.42 14.23
CA ASN A 103 13.02 -6.08 13.43
C ASN A 103 12.59 -5.18 12.25
N THR A 104 13.09 -3.95 12.19
CA THR A 104 12.74 -2.99 11.14
C THR A 104 13.57 -3.13 9.87
N LYS A 105 14.60 -3.99 9.87
CA LYS A 105 15.45 -4.17 8.70
C LYS A 105 14.68 -4.81 7.54
N PRO A 106 14.72 -4.22 6.31
CA PRO A 106 14.12 -4.82 5.14
C PRO A 106 14.73 -6.19 4.83
N SER A 107 13.88 -7.15 4.46
CA SER A 107 14.33 -8.41 3.90
C SER A 107 14.66 -8.23 2.41
N ARG A 108 15.31 -9.23 1.83
CA ARG A 108 15.55 -9.26 0.38
C ARG A 108 14.23 -9.22 -0.40
N GLN A 109 13.22 -9.95 0.07
CA GLN A 109 11.89 -9.92 -0.54
C GLN A 109 11.23 -8.55 -0.44
N ASP A 110 11.41 -7.84 0.67
CA ASP A 110 10.92 -6.47 0.83
C ASP A 110 11.53 -5.54 -0.23
N MET A 111 12.82 -5.67 -0.46
CA MET A 111 13.52 -4.90 -1.49
C MET A 111 13.01 -5.24 -2.90
N GLU A 112 12.83 -6.53 -3.18
CA GLU A 112 12.35 -7.00 -4.49
C GLU A 112 10.93 -6.54 -4.79
N ILE A 113 9.99 -6.69 -3.86
CA ILE A 113 8.60 -6.24 -4.08
C ILE A 113 8.52 -4.72 -4.21
N THR A 114 9.29 -3.99 -3.44
CA THR A 114 9.35 -2.53 -3.54
C THR A 114 9.78 -2.10 -4.93
N LYS A 115 10.84 -2.70 -5.46
CA LYS A 115 11.32 -2.42 -6.82
C LYS A 115 10.28 -2.78 -7.88
N GLN A 116 9.66 -3.95 -7.79
CA GLN A 116 8.65 -4.40 -8.75
C GLN A 116 7.45 -3.44 -8.78
N VAL A 117 6.94 -3.04 -7.62
CA VAL A 117 5.82 -2.11 -7.55
C VAL A 117 6.20 -0.74 -8.09
N LYS A 118 7.39 -0.25 -7.74
CA LYS A 118 7.88 1.04 -8.23
C LYS A 118 7.98 1.05 -9.75
N ASP A 119 8.60 0.04 -10.35
CA ASP A 119 8.77 -0.05 -11.81
C ASP A 119 7.42 -0.15 -12.53
N ALA A 120 6.50 -0.98 -12.03
CA ALA A 120 5.18 -1.14 -12.61
C ALA A 120 4.30 0.12 -12.46
N ALA A 121 4.32 0.77 -11.30
CA ALA A 121 3.58 1.98 -11.03
C ALA A 121 4.04 3.14 -11.92
N GLN A 122 5.33 3.22 -12.20
CA GLN A 122 5.90 4.25 -13.07
C GLN A 122 5.30 4.23 -14.48
N LEU A 123 5.02 3.05 -15.04
CA LEU A 123 4.36 2.90 -16.34
C LEU A 123 2.94 3.50 -16.32
N MET A 124 2.28 3.49 -15.19
CA MET A 124 0.95 4.05 -14.97
C MET A 124 0.98 5.50 -14.47
N ARG A 125 2.17 6.12 -14.44
CA ARG A 125 2.40 7.47 -13.89
C ARG A 125 1.93 7.60 -12.43
N ILE A 126 2.11 6.54 -11.66
CA ILE A 126 1.85 6.50 -10.23
C ILE A 126 3.21 6.43 -9.52
N THR A 127 3.45 7.36 -8.60
CA THR A 127 4.71 7.42 -7.86
C THR A 127 4.60 6.61 -6.59
N VAL A 128 5.54 5.70 -6.37
CA VAL A 128 5.73 5.09 -5.04
C VAL A 128 6.57 6.06 -4.22
N LEU A 129 5.95 6.73 -3.25
CA LEU A 129 6.60 7.75 -2.43
C LEU A 129 7.44 7.14 -1.33
N ASP A 130 7.03 6.02 -0.78
CA ASP A 130 7.72 5.35 0.31
C ASP A 130 7.27 3.89 0.46
N HIS A 131 8.03 3.16 1.24
CA HIS A 131 7.64 1.86 1.79
C HIS A 131 8.01 1.86 3.27
N LEU A 132 7.03 1.73 4.14
CA LEU A 132 7.23 1.71 5.58
C LEU A 132 7.17 0.27 6.10
N ILE A 133 8.12 -0.07 6.97
CA ILE A 133 8.05 -1.28 7.79
C ILE A 133 7.68 -0.86 9.20
N LEU A 134 6.52 -1.31 9.68
CA LEU A 134 6.00 -0.95 10.98
C LEU A 134 6.30 -2.04 12.01
N THR A 135 6.65 -1.60 13.22
CA THR A 135 6.78 -2.46 14.39
C THR A 135 6.05 -1.82 15.57
N ASP A 136 5.95 -2.52 16.66
CA ASP A 136 5.39 -2.00 17.92
C ASP A 136 6.24 -0.87 18.54
N ALA A 137 7.51 -0.75 18.14
CA ALA A 137 8.45 0.25 18.66
C ALA A 137 8.74 1.41 17.71
N GLY A 138 8.26 1.37 16.47
CA GLY A 138 8.53 2.42 15.48
C GLY A 138 8.40 1.93 14.05
N TYR A 139 9.12 2.58 13.15
CA TYR A 139 9.06 2.24 11.73
C TYR A 139 10.41 2.48 11.03
N TYR A 140 10.53 1.85 9.88
CA TYR A 140 11.61 2.06 8.91
C TYR A 140 11.00 2.65 7.64
N SER A 141 11.65 3.66 7.04
CA SER A 141 11.22 4.27 5.78
C SER A 141 12.28 4.04 4.71
N PHE A 142 11.91 3.41 3.61
CA PHE A 142 12.81 3.21 2.46
C PHE A 142 13.26 4.54 1.87
N ALA A 143 12.39 5.54 1.81
CA ALA A 143 12.71 6.85 1.28
C ALA A 143 13.72 7.59 2.16
N ASP A 144 13.50 7.60 3.48
CA ASP A 144 14.41 8.25 4.43
C ASP A 144 15.81 7.62 4.42
N GLU A 145 15.88 6.31 4.20
CA GLU A 145 17.16 5.57 4.14
C GLU A 145 17.79 5.55 2.76
N GLY A 146 17.16 6.19 1.77
CA GLY A 146 17.69 6.28 0.41
C GLY A 146 17.63 4.97 -0.38
N GLU A 147 16.72 4.06 -0.03
CA GLU A 147 16.59 2.74 -0.65
C GLU A 147 15.36 2.59 -1.57
N LEU A 148 14.75 3.70 -1.90
CA LEU A 148 13.57 3.69 -2.77
C LEU A 148 13.91 3.87 -4.26
#